data_545c36f53730b317818e191ca6ed0d51
#
_entry.id   545c36f53730b317818e191ca6ed0d51
#
_cell.length_a   1.000
_cell.length_b   1.000
_cell.length_c   1.000
_cell.angle_alpha   90.00
_cell.angle_beta   90.00
_cell.angle_gamma   90.00
#
_symmetry.space_group_name_H-M   'P 1'
#
loop_
_entity.id
_entity.type
_entity.pdbx_description
1 polymer ?
#
loop_
_entity_poly.entity_id
_entity_poly.type
_entity_poly.pdbx_seq_one_letter_code
_entity_poly.pdbx_strand_id
1 'polypeptide(L)'
;MASCSYSLKPNNMLLPSFCSSFKSRPFLSNAIFSSSSSSLSLLSCSPRLPLIRTSHAHSLSIKASSSSSSTAIADPEGIKVNSVPTKPIEGQKTGTSGLRKKVKVFKQENYLANWIQALFNSLPPEDYKNGHLVLGGDGRYFNKEAAQIIIKIAAGNGVGKIMVGRDGIMSTPAVSAVIRKQKANGGFIMSASHNPGGPEYDWGIKFNYSSGQPAPESITDKIYGNTLSISEIKMADIPDVDLSSLGVTNFGNFSVEVVDPVSDYLELMENVFDFPLIRSLLSRSDFRFVFDAMHAVTGAYAKPIFVEKLGAKPDSILNGVPLEDFGHGHPDPNLTYARDLVAIMYGENGPDFGAASDGDGDRNMILGKGFFVTPSDSVAIIAANAQEAIPYFKSGPKGLARSMPTSGALDRVAEKLKLPFFEVPTGWKFFGNLMDAGKLSVCGEESFGTGSDHIREKDGIWAVLAWLSIVAHRNKDKKPGDKLISVSDVVKAHWATYGRNFFSRYDYEECESEGANKMIGYLRDLVSKSKAGDKYGNYVLQFADDFAYTDPVDGSVASKQGVRFVFTDGSRIIFRLSGTGSAGATVRIYIEQFEPDVSKHEMDAQSALKPLIDLALSVSKLRDFTGREKPTVIT
;
A
#
# COMPACT_ATOMS: atom_id res chain seq x y z
N MET A 1 -12.20 50.95 -34.33
CA MET A 1 -10.74 51.10 -34.53
C MET A 1 -10.10 51.34 -33.18
N ALA A 2 -9.47 50.36 -32.61
CA ALA A 2 -8.30 50.39 -31.76
C ALA A 2 -8.20 48.97 -31.13
N SER A 3 -7.31 48.19 -31.71
CA SER A 3 -6.90 46.86 -31.24
C SER A 3 -5.99 47.03 -30.05
N CYS A 4 -6.27 46.39 -28.95
CA CYS A 4 -5.30 46.13 -27.87
C CYS A 4 -5.07 44.63 -27.77
N SER A 5 -3.90 44.21 -28.24
CA SER A 5 -3.34 42.90 -28.08
C SER A 5 -2.74 42.78 -26.68
N TYR A 6 -3.28 41.87 -25.85
CA TYR A 6 -2.61 41.47 -24.61
C TYR A 6 -1.87 40.15 -24.83
N SER A 7 -0.58 40.26 -24.76
CA SER A 7 0.36 39.14 -24.69
C SER A 7 0.32 38.53 -23.29
N LEU A 8 -0.12 37.28 -23.18
CA LEU A 8 -0.03 36.48 -21.95
C LEU A 8 1.35 35.85 -21.87
N LYS A 9 2.13 36.29 -20.89
CA LYS A 9 3.34 35.58 -20.46
C LYS A 9 2.97 34.37 -19.61
N PRO A 10 3.68 33.24 -19.70
CA PRO A 10 3.44 32.08 -18.85
C PRO A 10 3.90 32.37 -17.42
N ASN A 11 3.03 32.08 -16.44
CA ASN A 11 3.34 32.13 -15.03
C ASN A 11 4.30 30.98 -14.66
N ASN A 12 5.50 31.34 -14.23
CA ASN A 12 6.45 30.44 -13.60
C ASN A 12 5.91 30.02 -12.23
N MET A 13 5.58 28.75 -12.06
CA MET A 13 5.43 28.14 -10.75
C MET A 13 6.82 28.04 -10.09
N LEU A 14 7.02 28.82 -9.05
CA LEU A 14 8.18 28.73 -8.18
C LEU A 14 8.03 27.52 -7.25
N LEU A 15 8.81 26.49 -7.53
CA LEU A 15 9.11 25.45 -6.54
C LEU A 15 10.07 26.06 -5.49
N PRO A 16 9.89 25.85 -4.20
CA PRO A 16 10.85 26.31 -3.20
C PRO A 16 12.15 25.51 -3.32
N SER A 17 13.22 26.20 -3.73
CA SER A 17 14.57 25.67 -3.76
C SER A 17 15.10 25.54 -2.33
N PHE A 18 15.30 24.29 -1.88
CA PHE A 18 16.08 24.01 -0.67
C PHE A 18 17.56 24.00 -1.01
N CYS A 19 18.26 25.04 -0.58
CA CYS A 19 19.71 25.12 -0.58
C CYS A 19 20.23 24.64 0.77
N SER A 20 20.75 23.41 0.84
CA SER A 20 21.57 22.96 1.97
C SER A 20 23.04 23.02 1.59
N SER A 21 23.75 23.94 2.22
CA SER A 21 25.19 24.13 2.09
C SER A 21 25.95 22.97 2.74
N PHE A 22 26.55 22.09 1.94
CA PHE A 22 27.66 21.26 2.39
C PHE A 22 28.95 21.72 1.76
N LYS A 23 29.88 22.16 2.61
CA LYS A 23 31.27 22.51 2.23
C LYS A 23 32.03 21.21 1.92
N SER A 24 32.45 21.00 0.69
CA SER A 24 33.44 20.01 0.32
C SER A 24 34.75 20.75 -0.11
N ARG A 25 35.86 20.31 0.47
CA ARG A 25 37.21 20.74 0.10
C ARG A 25 37.68 20.03 -1.19
N PRO A 26 38.50 20.67 -2.01
CA PRO A 26 38.96 20.08 -3.26
C PRO A 26 40.21 19.23 -3.07
N PHE A 27 40.31 18.12 -3.82
CA PHE A 27 41.58 17.48 -4.14
C PHE A 27 41.80 17.56 -5.65
N LEU A 28 42.92 18.19 -5.99
CA LEU A 28 43.48 18.26 -7.33
C LEU A 28 44.23 16.96 -7.64
N SER A 29 44.10 16.42 -8.85
CA SER A 29 45.25 16.00 -9.63
C SER A 29 44.87 15.76 -11.10
N ASN A 30 45.64 16.42 -11.97
CA ASN A 30 45.67 16.33 -13.43
C ASN A 30 46.21 14.98 -13.91
N ALA A 31 45.67 14.47 -15.02
CA ALA A 31 46.51 13.88 -16.08
C ALA A 31 45.75 13.85 -17.41
N ILE A 32 46.31 14.48 -18.37
CA ILE A 32 46.04 14.53 -19.81
C ILE A 32 46.65 13.26 -20.44
N PHE A 33 45.94 12.60 -21.42
CA PHE A 33 46.55 12.14 -22.70
C PHE A 33 45.48 11.50 -23.60
N SER A 34 45.31 12.10 -24.68
CA SER A 34 45.32 11.95 -26.13
C SER A 34 45.01 10.58 -26.74
N SER A 35 44.19 10.73 -27.77
CA SER A 35 43.71 9.80 -28.81
C SER A 35 44.80 9.00 -29.55
N SER A 36 44.46 7.77 -29.96
CA SER A 36 44.67 7.31 -31.33
C SER A 36 43.98 5.97 -31.61
N SER A 37 43.35 5.91 -32.76
CA SER A 37 42.72 4.78 -33.43
C SER A 37 43.74 3.76 -33.95
N SER A 38 43.43 2.45 -33.91
CA SER A 38 43.67 1.54 -35.04
C SER A 38 43.08 0.13 -34.78
N SER A 39 42.50 -0.35 -35.85
CA SER A 39 41.92 -1.68 -36.06
C SER A 39 42.97 -2.79 -36.12
N LEU A 40 42.63 -4.04 -35.72
CA LEU A 40 42.70 -5.28 -36.52
C LEU A 40 42.63 -6.57 -35.70
N SER A 41 41.70 -7.42 -36.12
CA SER A 41 41.72 -8.87 -36.27
C SER A 41 42.12 -9.86 -35.16
N LEU A 42 41.12 -10.74 -34.86
CA LEU A 42 41.15 -12.20 -34.71
C LEU A 42 42.46 -12.88 -34.25
N LEU A 43 42.38 -13.54 -33.09
CA LEU A 43 42.74 -14.96 -32.97
C LEU A 43 42.34 -15.52 -31.59
N SER A 44 41.79 -16.73 -31.65
CA SER A 44 41.39 -17.59 -30.54
C SER A 44 42.59 -18.01 -29.68
N CYS A 45 42.41 -18.01 -28.37
CA CYS A 45 43.06 -18.99 -27.46
C CYS A 45 42.48 -18.85 -26.06
N SER A 46 41.83 -19.92 -25.60
CA SER A 46 41.57 -20.11 -24.17
C SER A 46 42.83 -20.42 -23.41
N PRO A 47 42.94 -19.94 -22.17
CA PRO A 47 43.36 -20.83 -21.12
C PRO A 47 42.42 -20.78 -19.90
N ARG A 48 42.17 -21.96 -19.38
CA ARG A 48 41.55 -22.21 -18.09
C ARG A 48 42.40 -21.61 -16.97
N LEU A 49 41.74 -20.89 -16.06
CA LEU A 49 42.29 -20.56 -14.75
C LEU A 49 41.31 -20.98 -13.66
N PRO A 50 41.76 -21.30 -12.45
CA PRO A 50 41.05 -22.16 -11.52
C PRO A 50 40.02 -21.41 -10.70
N LEU A 51 38.93 -22.11 -10.38
CA LEU A 51 37.92 -21.73 -9.40
C LEU A 51 38.55 -21.49 -8.02
N ILE A 52 38.57 -20.25 -7.58
CA ILE A 52 38.68 -19.95 -6.15
C ILE A 52 37.28 -19.91 -5.59
N ARG A 53 36.90 -20.98 -4.89
CA ARG A 53 35.73 -20.99 -4.01
C ARG A 53 36.03 -20.09 -2.81
N THR A 54 35.33 -18.96 -2.72
CA THR A 54 35.12 -18.28 -1.43
C THR A 54 33.67 -18.52 -1.02
N SER A 55 33.48 -19.60 -0.29
CA SER A 55 32.28 -19.88 0.48
C SER A 55 32.35 -19.10 1.78
N HIS A 56 31.50 -18.04 1.90
CA HIS A 56 31.10 -17.55 3.22
C HIS A 56 29.57 -17.43 3.19
N ALA A 57 28.93 -18.59 3.23
CA ALA A 57 27.58 -18.69 3.74
C ALA A 57 27.68 -18.77 5.26
N HIS A 58 27.43 -17.68 5.97
CA HIS A 58 27.11 -17.79 7.38
C HIS A 58 25.70 -18.35 7.51
N SER A 59 25.60 -19.68 7.55
CA SER A 59 24.43 -20.34 8.11
C SER A 59 24.37 -19.95 9.59
N LEU A 60 23.31 -19.29 10.02
CA LEU A 60 22.94 -19.23 11.44
C LEU A 60 22.53 -20.64 11.88
N SER A 61 23.52 -21.48 12.19
CA SER A 61 23.25 -22.69 12.93
C SER A 61 22.87 -22.28 14.35
N ILE A 62 21.63 -22.54 14.72
CA ILE A 62 21.22 -22.54 16.11
C ILE A 62 22.07 -23.61 16.78
N LYS A 63 23.13 -23.22 17.50
CA LYS A 63 23.86 -24.13 18.37
C LYS A 63 22.92 -24.53 19.50
N ALA A 64 22.30 -25.69 19.38
CA ALA A 64 21.70 -26.36 20.52
C ALA A 64 22.78 -26.60 21.55
N SER A 65 22.79 -25.87 22.65
CA SER A 65 23.55 -26.21 23.83
C SER A 65 23.02 -27.54 24.38
N SER A 66 23.81 -28.58 24.29
CA SER A 66 23.49 -29.91 24.80
C SER A 66 23.37 -29.87 26.32
N SER A 67 22.17 -29.90 26.85
CA SER A 67 21.71 -30.61 28.04
C SER A 67 20.30 -30.16 28.48
N SER A 68 19.29 -30.58 27.74
CA SER A 68 17.95 -30.84 28.29
C SER A 68 17.26 -31.84 27.36
N SER A 69 16.73 -32.90 27.93
CA SER A 69 16.04 -33.96 27.23
C SER A 69 14.84 -33.38 26.44
N SER A 70 15.02 -33.12 25.13
CA SER A 70 13.92 -32.81 24.24
C SER A 70 13.11 -34.11 24.05
N THR A 71 11.88 -34.15 24.56
CA THR A 71 10.91 -35.16 24.18
C THR A 71 10.50 -34.90 22.73
N ALA A 72 11.08 -35.64 21.80
CA ALA A 72 10.62 -35.65 20.41
C ALA A 72 9.22 -36.30 20.39
N ILE A 73 8.21 -35.53 20.04
CA ILE A 73 6.86 -36.04 19.78
C ILE A 73 6.87 -36.48 18.31
N ALA A 74 6.87 -37.79 18.08
CA ALA A 74 6.71 -38.33 16.74
C ALA A 74 5.24 -38.15 16.33
N ASP A 75 4.99 -37.41 15.25
CA ASP A 75 3.68 -37.38 14.61
C ASP A 75 3.43 -38.74 13.95
N PRO A 76 2.22 -39.32 14.04
CA PRO A 76 1.92 -40.64 13.49
C PRO A 76 2.17 -40.79 11.98
N GLU A 77 2.42 -39.73 11.25
CA GLU A 77 2.68 -39.73 9.80
C GLU A 77 4.08 -39.29 9.36
N GLY A 78 5.06 -39.16 10.25
CA GLY A 78 6.48 -39.22 9.88
C GLY A 78 7.31 -37.94 9.87
N ILE A 79 6.77 -36.76 10.24
CA ILE A 79 7.61 -35.56 10.45
C ILE A 79 8.01 -35.47 11.92
N LYS A 80 9.32 -35.39 12.17
CA LYS A 80 9.83 -35.11 13.51
C LYS A 80 9.59 -33.64 13.87
N VAL A 81 8.87 -33.39 14.96
CA VAL A 81 8.60 -32.05 15.51
C VAL A 81 9.40 -31.85 16.78
N ASN A 82 10.18 -30.80 16.84
CA ASN A 82 10.94 -30.40 18.02
C ASN A 82 10.17 -29.32 18.78
N SER A 83 10.00 -29.51 20.10
CA SER A 83 9.56 -28.46 21.01
C SER A 83 10.79 -27.62 21.40
N VAL A 84 10.81 -26.36 20.94
CA VAL A 84 11.90 -25.41 21.24
C VAL A 84 11.45 -24.53 22.40
N PRO A 85 12.10 -24.55 23.56
CA PRO A 85 11.79 -23.67 24.67
C PRO A 85 11.97 -22.20 24.29
N THR A 86 11.05 -21.36 24.72
CA THR A 86 11.10 -19.91 24.51
C THR A 86 10.55 -19.16 25.72
N LYS A 87 10.54 -17.85 25.65
CA LYS A 87 9.94 -16.95 26.64
C LYS A 87 9.31 -15.74 25.97
N PRO A 88 8.37 -15.06 26.62
CA PRO A 88 7.81 -13.80 26.14
C PRO A 88 8.88 -12.78 25.79
N ILE A 89 8.67 -12.07 24.67
CA ILE A 89 9.53 -10.97 24.22
C ILE A 89 8.62 -9.74 24.02
N GLU A 90 9.06 -8.61 24.53
CA GLU A 90 8.27 -7.38 24.47
C GLU A 90 8.07 -6.85 23.02
N GLY A 91 7.02 -6.05 22.83
CA GLY A 91 6.80 -5.29 21.60
C GLY A 91 6.13 -6.06 20.48
N GLN A 92 5.51 -7.22 20.74
CA GLN A 92 4.84 -8.07 19.74
C GLN A 92 3.35 -7.72 19.52
N LYS A 93 2.89 -6.57 20.00
CA LYS A 93 1.50 -6.13 19.76
C LYS A 93 1.31 -5.81 18.28
N THR A 94 0.35 -6.51 17.68
CA THR A 94 -0.03 -6.32 16.26
C THR A 94 -0.83 -5.02 16.10
N GLY A 95 -0.42 -4.19 15.17
CA GLY A 95 -1.18 -2.99 14.78
C GLY A 95 -2.23 -3.30 13.70
N THR A 96 -2.94 -2.27 13.24
CA THR A 96 -3.99 -2.37 12.20
C THR A 96 -3.49 -3.00 10.89
N SER A 97 -2.21 -2.85 10.58
CA SER A 97 -1.58 -3.35 9.35
C SER A 97 -0.51 -4.42 9.62
N GLY A 98 -0.67 -5.21 10.66
CA GLY A 98 0.27 -6.26 11.06
C GLY A 98 1.28 -5.81 12.12
N LEU A 99 2.20 -6.72 12.46
CA LEU A 99 3.33 -6.43 13.33
C LEU A 99 4.48 -5.87 12.48
N ARG A 100 4.88 -4.62 12.71
CA ARG A 100 5.97 -3.96 11.98
C ARG A 100 7.04 -3.48 12.97
N LYS A 101 8.29 -3.81 12.72
CA LYS A 101 9.47 -3.39 13.49
C LYS A 101 10.70 -3.34 12.57
N LYS A 102 11.78 -2.75 13.06
CA LYS A 102 13.09 -2.83 12.38
C LYS A 102 13.52 -4.30 12.21
N VAL A 103 14.18 -4.62 11.10
CA VAL A 103 14.73 -5.96 10.82
C VAL A 103 15.52 -6.51 11.99
N LYS A 104 16.39 -5.70 12.62
CA LYS A 104 17.18 -6.09 13.77
C LYS A 104 16.37 -6.60 14.97
N VAL A 105 15.11 -6.17 15.10
CA VAL A 105 14.20 -6.68 16.15
C VAL A 105 13.69 -8.07 15.79
N PHE A 106 13.28 -8.27 14.53
CA PHE A 106 12.83 -9.59 14.04
C PHE A 106 13.94 -10.62 14.01
N LYS A 107 15.19 -10.20 13.83
CA LYS A 107 16.38 -11.09 13.88
C LYS A 107 16.83 -11.44 15.30
N GLN A 108 16.21 -10.92 16.35
CA GLN A 108 16.42 -11.40 17.71
C GLN A 108 15.96 -12.86 17.82
N GLU A 109 16.67 -13.64 18.61
CA GLU A 109 16.34 -15.04 18.84
C GLU A 109 14.87 -15.21 19.22
N ASN A 110 14.17 -16.08 18.50
CA ASN A 110 12.76 -16.42 18.69
C ASN A 110 11.73 -15.28 18.52
N TYR A 111 12.12 -14.03 18.19
CA TYR A 111 11.15 -12.94 18.09
C TYR A 111 10.05 -13.24 17.06
N LEU A 112 10.43 -13.55 15.82
CA LEU A 112 9.46 -13.90 14.77
C LEU A 112 8.76 -15.22 15.08
N ALA A 113 9.50 -16.23 15.52
CA ALA A 113 9.00 -17.56 15.82
C ALA A 113 7.92 -17.53 16.93
N ASN A 114 8.09 -16.71 17.96
CA ASN A 114 7.11 -16.51 19.01
C ASN A 114 5.78 -15.97 18.47
N TRP A 115 5.84 -14.96 17.59
CA TRP A 115 4.63 -14.40 17.01
C TRP A 115 3.88 -15.41 16.13
N ILE A 116 4.62 -16.20 15.32
CA ILE A 116 4.01 -17.23 14.47
C ILE A 116 3.40 -18.35 15.31
N GLN A 117 4.11 -18.83 16.35
CA GLN A 117 3.56 -19.85 17.24
C GLN A 117 2.34 -19.29 18.01
N ALA A 118 2.39 -18.05 18.48
CA ALA A 118 1.25 -17.39 19.12
C ALA A 118 0.04 -17.27 18.21
N LEU A 119 0.23 -17.08 16.89
CA LEU A 119 -0.84 -17.15 15.91
C LEU A 119 -1.50 -18.54 15.90
N PHE A 120 -0.72 -19.61 15.75
CA PHE A 120 -1.28 -20.98 15.77
C PHE A 120 -1.96 -21.32 17.09
N ASN A 121 -1.47 -20.81 18.21
CA ASN A 121 -2.13 -20.94 19.51
C ASN A 121 -3.45 -20.15 19.62
N SER A 122 -3.66 -19.17 18.72
CA SER A 122 -4.86 -18.31 18.70
C SER A 122 -5.96 -18.82 17.79
N LEU A 123 -5.61 -19.64 16.80
CA LEU A 123 -6.53 -20.20 15.82
C LEU A 123 -7.12 -21.54 16.33
N PRO A 124 -8.40 -21.82 16.04
CA PRO A 124 -8.94 -23.16 16.22
C PRO A 124 -8.17 -24.18 15.36
N PRO A 125 -7.88 -25.39 15.85
CA PRO A 125 -7.15 -26.39 15.07
C PRO A 125 -7.78 -26.71 13.70
N GLU A 126 -9.09 -26.66 13.58
CA GLU A 126 -9.85 -26.86 12.34
C GLU A 126 -9.55 -25.82 11.27
N ASP A 127 -9.04 -24.63 11.65
CA ASP A 127 -8.70 -23.57 10.73
C ASP A 127 -7.32 -23.74 10.07
N TYR A 128 -6.50 -24.70 10.52
CA TYR A 128 -5.17 -24.87 9.94
C TYR A 128 -4.65 -26.32 9.87
N LYS A 129 -5.10 -27.24 10.77
CA LYS A 129 -4.60 -28.64 10.76
C LYS A 129 -5.04 -29.36 9.49
N ASN A 130 -4.09 -30.02 8.85
CA ASN A 130 -4.25 -30.69 7.55
C ASN A 130 -4.80 -29.77 6.43
N GLY A 131 -4.96 -28.47 6.72
CA GLY A 131 -5.36 -27.46 5.77
C GLY A 131 -4.19 -26.91 4.98
N HIS A 132 -4.47 -25.95 4.11
CA HIS A 132 -3.40 -25.26 3.40
C HIS A 132 -3.42 -23.76 3.64
N LEU A 133 -2.23 -23.16 3.72
CA LEU A 133 -2.02 -21.74 3.90
C LEU A 133 -1.23 -21.17 2.73
N VAL A 134 -1.46 -19.89 2.44
CA VAL A 134 -0.69 -19.13 1.45
C VAL A 134 0.41 -18.35 2.17
N LEU A 135 1.59 -18.25 1.54
CA LEU A 135 2.71 -17.44 2.03
C LEU A 135 3.20 -16.52 0.91
N GLY A 136 3.20 -15.24 1.17
CA GLY A 136 3.71 -14.23 0.25
C GLY A 136 4.37 -13.07 0.96
N GLY A 137 4.96 -12.17 0.18
CA GLY A 137 5.60 -10.98 0.69
C GLY A 137 6.08 -10.07 -0.42
N ASP A 138 6.54 -8.91 -0.05
CA ASP A 138 6.99 -7.87 -0.99
C ASP A 138 8.45 -8.00 -1.45
N GLY A 139 9.15 -9.06 -1.01
CA GLY A 139 10.52 -9.32 -1.44
C GLY A 139 11.58 -8.52 -0.69
N ARG A 140 11.20 -7.71 0.32
CA ARG A 140 12.16 -6.93 1.12
C ARG A 140 13.15 -7.81 1.88
N TYR A 141 14.25 -7.20 2.31
CA TYR A 141 15.28 -7.85 3.11
C TYR A 141 14.69 -8.65 4.27
N PHE A 142 15.20 -9.85 4.52
CA PHE A 142 14.76 -10.82 5.51
C PHE A 142 13.55 -11.69 5.10
N ASN A 143 12.86 -11.43 3.99
CA ASN A 143 11.70 -12.25 3.60
C ASN A 143 12.05 -13.73 3.38
N LYS A 144 13.20 -14.04 2.78
CA LYS A 144 13.59 -15.43 2.48
C LYS A 144 13.84 -16.25 3.75
N GLU A 145 14.56 -15.68 4.72
CA GLU A 145 14.81 -16.32 6.01
C GLU A 145 13.51 -16.47 6.82
N ALA A 146 12.66 -15.44 6.81
CA ALA A 146 11.36 -15.46 7.48
C ALA A 146 10.45 -16.54 6.90
N ALA A 147 10.42 -16.72 5.58
CA ALA A 147 9.65 -17.77 4.92
C ALA A 147 10.03 -19.17 5.44
N GLN A 148 11.33 -19.47 5.60
CA GLN A 148 11.78 -20.75 6.13
C GLN A 148 11.31 -20.98 7.58
N ILE A 149 11.36 -19.93 8.40
CA ILE A 149 10.86 -19.99 9.79
C ILE A 149 9.35 -20.28 9.82
N ILE A 150 8.58 -19.59 8.97
CA ILE A 150 7.12 -19.78 8.87
C ILE A 150 6.80 -21.21 8.42
N ILE A 151 7.47 -21.71 7.37
CA ILE A 151 7.27 -23.06 6.83
C ILE A 151 7.51 -24.12 7.91
N LYS A 152 8.63 -24.04 8.64
CA LYS A 152 8.97 -25.01 9.68
C LYS A 152 8.01 -25.01 10.86
N ILE A 153 7.55 -23.82 11.29
CA ILE A 153 6.58 -23.70 12.39
C ILE A 153 5.19 -24.16 11.94
N ALA A 154 4.77 -23.84 10.72
CA ALA A 154 3.51 -24.30 10.17
C ALA A 154 3.44 -25.83 10.10
N ALA A 155 4.49 -26.47 9.57
CA ALA A 155 4.62 -27.92 9.56
C ALA A 155 4.61 -28.51 10.98
N GLY A 156 5.32 -27.89 11.94
CA GLY A 156 5.34 -28.29 13.34
C GLY A 156 4.01 -28.18 14.07
N ASN A 157 3.09 -27.34 13.59
CA ASN A 157 1.73 -27.19 14.10
C ASN A 157 0.69 -28.05 13.35
N GLY A 158 1.12 -28.85 12.36
CA GLY A 158 0.27 -29.80 11.65
C GLY A 158 -0.50 -29.19 10.48
N VAL A 159 -0.03 -28.10 9.88
CA VAL A 159 -0.51 -27.62 8.57
C VAL A 159 -0.20 -28.69 7.52
N GLY A 160 -1.11 -28.96 6.57
CA GLY A 160 -0.88 -29.97 5.53
C GLY A 160 -0.10 -29.43 4.34
N LYS A 161 -0.25 -28.14 4.00
CA LYS A 161 0.39 -27.55 2.83
C LYS A 161 0.64 -26.05 3.01
N ILE A 162 1.80 -25.60 2.55
CA ILE A 162 2.09 -24.18 2.30
C ILE A 162 2.21 -23.97 0.78
N MET A 163 1.41 -23.05 0.24
CA MET A 163 1.57 -22.51 -1.11
C MET A 163 2.33 -21.20 -1.00
N VAL A 164 3.52 -21.11 -1.60
CA VAL A 164 4.40 -19.94 -1.48
C VAL A 164 4.73 -19.38 -2.86
N GLY A 165 4.70 -18.07 -3.02
CA GLY A 165 5.17 -17.42 -4.23
C GLY A 165 6.67 -17.66 -4.44
N ARG A 166 7.10 -17.83 -5.70
CA ARG A 166 8.52 -18.01 -6.04
C ARG A 166 9.38 -16.92 -5.37
N ASP A 167 10.50 -17.32 -4.78
CA ASP A 167 11.40 -16.49 -3.96
C ASP A 167 10.73 -15.88 -2.71
N GLY A 168 9.57 -16.40 -2.28
CA GLY A 168 8.75 -15.82 -1.21
C GLY A 168 8.00 -14.56 -1.61
N ILE A 169 7.98 -14.23 -2.91
CA ILE A 169 7.36 -13.02 -3.47
C ILE A 169 5.90 -13.31 -3.84
N MET A 170 4.98 -12.51 -3.30
CA MET A 170 3.57 -12.42 -3.73
C MET A 170 2.98 -11.17 -3.09
N SER A 171 2.42 -10.28 -3.91
CA SER A 171 1.85 -9.01 -3.43
C SER A 171 0.68 -9.22 -2.47
N THR A 172 0.41 -8.25 -1.61
CA THR A 172 -0.73 -8.30 -0.67
C THR A 172 -2.06 -8.59 -1.39
N PRO A 173 -2.44 -7.92 -2.48
CA PRO A 173 -3.65 -8.25 -3.23
C PRO A 173 -3.61 -9.67 -3.84
N ALA A 174 -2.46 -10.11 -4.35
CA ALA A 174 -2.33 -11.45 -4.91
C ALA A 174 -2.51 -12.54 -3.84
N VAL A 175 -1.97 -12.36 -2.64
CA VAL A 175 -2.21 -13.30 -1.52
C VAL A 175 -3.70 -13.41 -1.23
N SER A 176 -4.43 -12.29 -1.13
CA SER A 176 -5.88 -12.29 -0.93
C SER A 176 -6.61 -13.02 -2.07
N ALA A 177 -6.22 -12.77 -3.32
CA ALA A 177 -6.79 -13.45 -4.49
C ALA A 177 -6.55 -14.97 -4.46
N VAL A 178 -5.32 -15.40 -4.16
CA VAL A 178 -4.93 -16.82 -4.11
C VAL A 178 -5.64 -17.53 -2.96
N ILE A 179 -5.71 -16.94 -1.76
CA ILE A 179 -6.48 -17.51 -0.63
C ILE A 179 -7.91 -17.83 -1.07
N ARG A 180 -8.58 -16.88 -1.72
CA ARG A 180 -9.97 -17.03 -2.18
C ARG A 180 -10.12 -18.04 -3.30
N LYS A 181 -9.25 -17.99 -4.33
CA LYS A 181 -9.28 -18.89 -5.49
C LYS A 181 -9.00 -20.33 -5.08
N GLN A 182 -8.00 -20.55 -4.25
CA GLN A 182 -7.55 -21.86 -3.80
C GLN A 182 -8.36 -22.38 -2.59
N LYS A 183 -9.29 -21.57 -2.04
CA LYS A 183 -10.04 -21.85 -0.82
C LYS A 183 -9.12 -22.24 0.34
N ALA A 184 -8.00 -21.49 0.47
CA ALA A 184 -7.05 -21.71 1.54
C ALA A 184 -7.63 -21.31 2.90
N ASN A 185 -7.11 -21.90 3.96
CA ASN A 185 -7.54 -21.62 5.33
C ASN A 185 -7.10 -20.21 5.80
N GLY A 186 -6.15 -19.60 5.09
CA GLY A 186 -5.63 -18.27 5.35
C GLY A 186 -4.25 -18.10 4.72
N GLY A 187 -3.55 -17.02 5.11
CA GLY A 187 -2.20 -16.80 4.58
C GLY A 187 -1.40 -15.79 5.37
N PHE A 188 -0.08 -15.93 5.29
CA PHE A 188 0.88 -14.99 5.82
C PHE A 188 1.33 -14.01 4.74
N ILE A 189 1.46 -12.75 5.11
CA ILE A 189 1.99 -11.70 4.24
C ILE A 189 3.17 -11.03 4.94
N MET A 190 4.35 -11.19 4.36
CA MET A 190 5.61 -10.65 4.85
C MET A 190 5.85 -9.27 4.22
N SER A 191 5.41 -8.22 4.89
CA SER A 191 5.55 -6.84 4.42
C SER A 191 5.43 -5.82 5.53
N ALA A 192 6.11 -4.69 5.39
CA ALA A 192 5.85 -3.46 6.12
C ALA A 192 5.24 -2.37 5.20
N SER A 193 4.56 -2.79 4.09
CA SER A 193 3.92 -1.93 3.09
C SER A 193 4.91 -0.88 2.54
N HIS A 194 4.56 0.38 2.58
CA HIS A 194 5.33 1.50 2.05
C HIS A 194 6.58 1.90 2.86
N ASN A 195 6.84 1.29 4.03
CA ASN A 195 8.02 1.62 4.82
C ASN A 195 9.30 1.17 4.09
N PRO A 196 10.42 1.93 4.19
CA PRO A 196 11.69 1.56 3.58
C PRO A 196 12.13 0.15 3.94
N GLY A 197 12.78 -0.54 2.99
CA GLY A 197 13.36 -1.88 3.13
C GLY A 197 14.87 -1.86 3.30
N GLY A 198 15.43 -3.01 3.72
CA GLY A 198 16.86 -3.19 3.93
C GLY A 198 17.21 -3.55 5.38
N PRO A 199 18.49 -3.89 5.68
CA PRO A 199 18.89 -4.44 6.97
C PRO A 199 18.63 -3.51 8.17
N GLU A 200 18.69 -2.19 7.96
CA GLU A 200 18.48 -1.19 9.01
C GLU A 200 17.03 -0.66 9.06
N TYR A 201 16.20 -1.12 8.14
CA TYR A 201 14.83 -0.62 7.99
C TYR A 201 13.77 -1.59 8.48
N ASP A 202 12.54 -1.41 8.05
CA ASP A 202 11.39 -2.08 8.61
C ASP A 202 11.08 -3.40 7.90
N TRP A 203 10.64 -4.35 8.68
CA TRP A 203 10.02 -5.59 8.25
C TRP A 203 8.70 -5.77 8.97
N GLY A 204 7.80 -6.59 8.39
CA GLY A 204 6.50 -6.81 8.99
C GLY A 204 5.89 -8.13 8.58
N ILE A 205 4.86 -8.52 9.36
CA ILE A 205 4.06 -9.72 9.11
C ILE A 205 2.61 -9.47 9.47
N LYS A 206 1.71 -9.94 8.63
CA LYS A 206 0.27 -9.98 8.89
C LYS A 206 -0.31 -11.33 8.47
N PHE A 207 -1.48 -11.67 9.00
CA PHE A 207 -2.22 -12.87 8.66
C PHE A 207 -3.60 -12.50 8.10
N ASN A 208 -3.95 -13.09 6.97
CA ASN A 208 -5.27 -12.98 6.37
C ASN A 208 -6.04 -14.29 6.52
N TYR A 209 -7.34 -14.19 6.81
CA TYR A 209 -8.23 -15.34 6.95
C TYR A 209 -8.62 -15.97 5.61
N SER A 210 -9.38 -17.06 5.68
CA SER A 210 -9.92 -17.80 4.53
C SER A 210 -10.80 -16.98 3.59
N SER A 211 -11.39 -15.88 4.06
CA SER A 211 -12.05 -14.89 3.21
C SER A 211 -11.08 -14.05 2.37
N GLY A 212 -9.78 -14.08 2.68
CA GLY A 212 -8.74 -13.25 2.09
C GLY A 212 -8.58 -11.88 2.74
N GLN A 213 -9.36 -11.56 3.79
CA GLN A 213 -9.29 -10.30 4.51
C GLN A 213 -8.30 -10.33 5.68
N PRO A 214 -7.75 -9.18 6.12
CA PRO A 214 -6.93 -9.11 7.32
C PRO A 214 -7.64 -9.68 8.55
N ALA A 215 -6.89 -10.36 9.41
CA ALA A 215 -7.41 -10.92 10.64
C ALA A 215 -8.10 -9.85 11.51
N PRO A 216 -9.27 -10.14 12.10
CA PRO A 216 -10.00 -9.21 12.97
C PRO A 216 -9.25 -8.93 14.28
N GLU A 217 -9.59 -7.82 14.95
CA GLU A 217 -8.94 -7.43 16.22
C GLU A 217 -9.03 -8.50 17.28
N SER A 218 -10.16 -9.22 17.36
CA SER A 218 -10.34 -10.33 18.31
C SER A 218 -9.27 -11.42 18.19
N ILE A 219 -8.73 -11.62 16.99
CA ILE A 219 -7.64 -12.58 16.74
C ILE A 219 -6.29 -11.94 16.98
N THR A 220 -6.06 -10.71 16.51
CA THR A 220 -4.78 -10.02 16.75
C THR A 220 -4.53 -9.78 18.24
N ASP A 221 -5.59 -9.53 19.02
CA ASP A 221 -5.49 -9.43 20.48
C ASP A 221 -5.19 -10.77 21.14
N LYS A 222 -5.78 -11.89 20.67
CA LYS A 222 -5.42 -13.23 21.12
C LYS A 222 -3.97 -13.58 20.79
N ILE A 223 -3.50 -13.24 19.58
CA ILE A 223 -2.09 -13.42 19.21
C ILE A 223 -1.20 -12.68 20.20
N TYR A 224 -1.49 -11.41 20.45
CA TYR A 224 -0.72 -10.62 21.41
C TYR A 224 -0.77 -11.22 22.82
N GLY A 225 -1.95 -11.62 23.31
CA GLY A 225 -2.11 -12.30 24.60
C GLY A 225 -1.24 -13.57 24.69
N ASN A 226 -1.22 -14.39 23.65
CA ASN A 226 -0.41 -15.59 23.58
C ASN A 226 1.10 -15.29 23.56
N THR A 227 1.54 -14.18 22.93
CA THR A 227 2.97 -13.78 22.98
C THR A 227 3.43 -13.43 24.40
N LEU A 228 2.54 -13.01 25.29
CA LEU A 228 2.85 -12.65 26.68
C LEU A 228 3.00 -13.88 27.62
N SER A 229 2.59 -15.06 27.16
CA SER A 229 2.62 -16.31 27.95
C SER A 229 3.28 -17.48 27.24
N ILE A 230 3.88 -17.25 26.07
CA ILE A 230 4.49 -18.31 25.26
C ILE A 230 5.68 -18.95 25.98
N SER A 231 5.78 -20.27 25.93
CA SER A 231 6.86 -21.06 26.55
C SER A 231 7.53 -22.05 25.61
N GLU A 232 6.90 -22.36 24.46
CA GLU A 232 7.42 -23.30 23.48
C GLU A 232 7.06 -22.92 22.05
N ILE A 233 7.90 -23.33 21.10
CA ILE A 233 7.67 -23.24 19.67
C ILE A 233 7.72 -24.66 19.10
N LYS A 234 6.72 -25.05 18.31
CA LYS A 234 6.70 -26.33 17.59
C LYS A 234 7.34 -26.14 16.23
N MET A 235 8.50 -26.74 16.04
CA MET A 235 9.29 -26.58 14.82
C MET A 235 9.56 -27.94 14.18
N ALA A 236 9.18 -28.12 12.93
CA ALA A 236 9.48 -29.34 12.18
C ALA A 236 10.99 -29.42 11.87
N ASP A 237 11.55 -30.62 12.01
CA ASP A 237 12.95 -30.94 11.68
C ASP A 237 13.07 -31.26 10.18
N ILE A 238 12.89 -30.24 9.34
CA ILE A 238 12.98 -30.32 7.89
C ILE A 238 14.04 -29.35 7.36
N PRO A 239 14.72 -29.66 6.25
CA PRO A 239 15.65 -28.73 5.61
C PRO A 239 14.96 -27.48 5.11
N ASP A 240 15.74 -26.45 4.78
CA ASP A 240 15.24 -25.29 4.06
C ASP A 240 14.74 -25.70 2.67
N VAL A 241 13.63 -25.12 2.24
CA VAL A 241 13.00 -25.38 0.94
C VAL A 241 13.60 -24.44 -0.12
N ASP A 242 13.95 -24.98 -1.28
CA ASP A 242 14.28 -24.12 -2.43
C ASP A 242 13.02 -23.39 -2.92
N LEU A 243 12.99 -22.07 -2.72
CA LEU A 243 11.88 -21.21 -3.14
C LEU A 243 12.09 -20.61 -4.54
N SER A 244 13.22 -20.88 -5.20
CA SER A 244 13.54 -20.29 -6.51
C SER A 244 12.91 -21.04 -7.67
N SER A 245 12.57 -22.31 -7.48
CA SER A 245 12.07 -23.21 -8.52
C SER A 245 10.60 -23.58 -8.28
N LEU A 246 9.76 -23.44 -9.32
CA LEU A 246 8.36 -23.86 -9.26
C LEU A 246 8.25 -25.36 -9.04
N GLY A 247 7.31 -25.79 -8.21
CA GLY A 247 7.05 -27.21 -7.97
C GLY A 247 6.68 -27.52 -6.53
N VAL A 248 6.54 -28.82 -6.22
CA VAL A 248 6.12 -29.31 -4.90
C VAL A 248 7.27 -30.08 -4.25
N THR A 249 7.58 -29.71 -3.01
CA THR A 249 8.47 -30.47 -2.14
C THR A 249 7.66 -31.11 -1.02
N ASN A 250 7.79 -32.44 -0.85
CA ASN A 250 7.01 -33.21 0.13
C ASN A 250 7.87 -33.64 1.32
N PHE A 251 7.29 -33.53 2.52
CA PHE A 251 7.86 -33.98 3.79
C PHE A 251 6.78 -34.78 4.54
N GLY A 252 6.68 -36.08 4.27
CA GLY A 252 5.61 -36.90 4.86
C GLY A 252 4.20 -36.39 4.51
N ASN A 253 3.46 -35.99 5.50
CA ASN A 253 2.10 -35.44 5.38
C ASN A 253 2.07 -33.90 5.15
N PHE A 254 3.21 -33.24 5.07
CA PHE A 254 3.35 -31.81 4.79
C PHE A 254 3.98 -31.57 3.41
N SER A 255 3.53 -30.55 2.73
CA SER A 255 4.09 -30.16 1.44
C SER A 255 4.26 -28.65 1.33
N VAL A 256 5.27 -28.25 0.56
CA VAL A 256 5.47 -26.86 0.13
C VAL A 256 5.36 -26.80 -1.38
N GLU A 257 4.42 -26.01 -1.88
CA GLU A 257 4.25 -25.75 -3.30
C GLU A 257 4.72 -24.34 -3.63
N VAL A 258 5.77 -24.23 -4.43
CA VAL A 258 6.26 -22.96 -4.97
C VAL A 258 5.51 -22.66 -6.26
N VAL A 259 4.80 -21.53 -6.29
CA VAL A 259 3.95 -21.12 -7.41
C VAL A 259 4.45 -19.84 -8.07
N ASP A 260 4.03 -19.60 -9.32
CA ASP A 260 4.19 -18.31 -9.96
C ASP A 260 3.31 -17.27 -9.24
N PRO A 261 3.90 -16.19 -8.70
CA PRO A 261 3.14 -15.21 -7.91
C PRO A 261 2.14 -14.39 -8.75
N VAL A 262 2.25 -14.43 -10.07
CA VAL A 262 1.50 -13.54 -10.99
C VAL A 262 0.28 -14.22 -11.59
N SER A 263 0.36 -15.51 -11.93
CA SER A 263 -0.60 -16.19 -12.80
C SER A 263 -2.05 -16.16 -12.30
N ASP A 264 -2.29 -16.51 -11.03
CA ASP A 264 -3.65 -16.53 -10.44
C ASP A 264 -4.25 -15.12 -10.34
N TYR A 265 -3.42 -14.14 -10.01
CA TYR A 265 -3.81 -12.74 -9.96
C TYR A 265 -4.11 -12.16 -11.34
N LEU A 266 -3.26 -12.45 -12.33
CA LEU A 266 -3.46 -12.01 -13.71
C LEU A 266 -4.77 -12.58 -14.29
N GLU A 267 -5.06 -13.87 -14.09
CA GLU A 267 -6.33 -14.48 -14.51
C GLU A 267 -7.54 -13.77 -13.86
N LEU A 268 -7.44 -13.39 -12.58
CA LEU A 268 -8.49 -12.62 -11.93
C LEU A 268 -8.66 -11.25 -12.61
N MET A 269 -7.58 -10.54 -12.93
CA MET A 269 -7.66 -9.24 -13.61
C MET A 269 -8.26 -9.35 -15.00
N GLU A 270 -7.93 -10.41 -15.76
CA GLU A 270 -8.54 -10.69 -17.08
C GLU A 270 -10.07 -10.92 -16.97
N ASN A 271 -10.55 -11.45 -15.85
CA ASN A 271 -11.99 -11.64 -15.59
C ASN A 271 -12.69 -10.36 -15.12
N VAL A 272 -11.96 -9.40 -14.53
CA VAL A 272 -12.52 -8.14 -14.03
C VAL A 272 -12.60 -7.07 -15.12
N PHE A 273 -11.57 -6.99 -15.99
CA PHE A 273 -11.39 -5.91 -16.95
C PHE A 273 -11.49 -6.36 -18.40
N ASP A 274 -11.85 -5.42 -19.29
CA ASP A 274 -11.79 -5.60 -20.75
C ASP A 274 -10.34 -5.37 -21.24
N PHE A 275 -9.53 -6.42 -21.18
CA PHE A 275 -8.13 -6.38 -21.63
C PHE A 275 -7.98 -6.00 -23.11
N PRO A 276 -8.82 -6.50 -24.05
CA PRO A 276 -8.82 -6.04 -25.42
C PRO A 276 -9.01 -4.53 -25.58
N LEU A 277 -9.94 -3.93 -24.83
CA LEU A 277 -10.19 -2.49 -24.88
C LEU A 277 -8.99 -1.70 -24.32
N ILE A 278 -8.44 -2.08 -23.17
CA ILE A 278 -7.26 -1.45 -22.60
C ILE A 278 -6.07 -1.59 -23.54
N ARG A 279 -5.87 -2.77 -24.13
CA ARG A 279 -4.82 -3.02 -25.11
C ARG A 279 -4.94 -2.10 -26.32
N SER A 280 -6.15 -1.85 -26.80
CA SER A 280 -6.37 -0.94 -27.93
C SER A 280 -5.87 0.47 -27.65
N LEU A 281 -5.99 0.94 -26.39
CA LEU A 281 -5.46 2.24 -25.95
C LEU A 281 -3.93 2.20 -25.83
N LEU A 282 -3.36 1.22 -25.12
CA LEU A 282 -1.93 1.16 -24.84
C LEU A 282 -1.07 0.90 -26.07
N SER A 283 -1.64 0.27 -27.10
CA SER A 283 -0.97 0.02 -28.38
C SER A 283 -1.00 1.20 -29.35
N ARG A 284 -1.67 2.30 -29.01
CA ARG A 284 -1.71 3.50 -29.87
C ARG A 284 -0.34 4.18 -29.91
N SER A 285 0.02 4.72 -31.06
CA SER A 285 1.26 5.49 -31.23
C SER A 285 1.19 6.88 -30.62
N ASP A 286 -0.04 7.41 -30.44
CA ASP A 286 -0.36 8.73 -29.91
C ASP A 286 -0.79 8.71 -28.42
N PHE A 287 -0.60 7.57 -27.72
CA PHE A 287 -0.81 7.44 -26.28
C PHE A 287 0.44 6.86 -25.61
N ARG A 288 0.89 7.52 -24.56
CA ARG A 288 2.08 7.11 -23.79
C ARG A 288 1.70 6.83 -22.34
N PHE A 289 2.08 5.64 -21.89
CA PHE A 289 1.85 5.11 -20.56
C PHE A 289 3.19 4.89 -19.84
N VAL A 290 3.23 5.19 -18.55
CA VAL A 290 4.38 4.86 -17.68
C VAL A 290 3.86 4.33 -16.34
N PHE A 291 4.43 3.23 -15.88
CA PHE A 291 4.19 2.65 -14.57
C PHE A 291 5.50 2.54 -13.79
N ASP A 292 5.54 3.12 -12.60
CA ASP A 292 6.68 3.03 -11.68
C ASP A 292 6.39 1.98 -10.59
N ALA A 293 7.12 0.88 -10.64
CA ALA A 293 7.02 -0.17 -9.64
C ALA A 293 7.85 0.13 -8.37
N MET A 294 8.58 1.25 -8.33
CA MET A 294 9.38 1.70 -7.17
C MET A 294 10.36 0.63 -6.63
N HIS A 295 10.89 -0.23 -7.51
CA HIS A 295 11.68 -1.42 -7.15
C HIS A 295 10.97 -2.38 -6.17
N ALA A 296 9.65 -2.32 -6.10
CA ALA A 296 8.80 -3.08 -5.19
C ALA A 296 8.17 -4.29 -5.88
N VAL A 297 7.30 -4.99 -5.16
CA VAL A 297 6.71 -6.27 -5.57
C VAL A 297 5.97 -6.20 -6.91
N THR A 298 5.36 -5.06 -7.21
CA THR A 298 4.61 -4.87 -8.48
C THR A 298 5.49 -4.91 -9.71
N GLY A 299 6.81 -4.79 -9.59
CA GLY A 299 7.76 -5.04 -10.67
C GLY A 299 7.64 -6.44 -11.28
N ALA A 300 7.35 -7.45 -10.46
CA ALA A 300 7.10 -8.81 -10.94
C ALA A 300 5.83 -8.93 -11.79
N TYR A 301 4.83 -8.10 -11.55
CA TYR A 301 3.53 -8.08 -12.22
C TYR A 301 3.49 -7.16 -13.44
N ALA A 302 4.26 -6.08 -13.41
CA ALA A 302 4.15 -4.99 -14.38
C ALA A 302 4.41 -5.45 -15.82
N LYS A 303 5.49 -6.22 -16.05
CA LYS A 303 5.81 -6.71 -17.38
C LYS A 303 4.77 -7.70 -17.89
N PRO A 304 4.39 -8.78 -17.18
CA PRO A 304 3.34 -9.70 -17.62
C PRO A 304 2.01 -9.00 -17.94
N ILE A 305 1.57 -8.06 -17.09
CA ILE A 305 0.27 -7.42 -17.25
C ILE A 305 0.33 -6.31 -18.31
N PHE A 306 1.15 -5.28 -18.11
CA PHE A 306 1.08 -4.09 -18.95
C PHE A 306 1.76 -4.28 -20.31
N VAL A 307 2.89 -5.02 -20.37
CA VAL A 307 3.64 -5.21 -21.61
C VAL A 307 3.11 -6.41 -22.40
N GLU A 308 3.11 -7.59 -21.78
CA GLU A 308 2.83 -8.84 -22.52
C GLU A 308 1.33 -8.98 -22.83
N LYS A 309 0.45 -8.72 -21.86
CA LYS A 309 -1.01 -8.83 -22.07
C LYS A 309 -1.63 -7.58 -22.67
N LEU A 310 -1.26 -6.40 -22.18
CA LEU A 310 -1.91 -5.15 -22.57
C LEU A 310 -1.17 -4.37 -23.66
N GLY A 311 0.02 -4.81 -24.07
CA GLY A 311 0.73 -4.28 -25.25
C GLY A 311 1.37 -2.89 -25.03
N ALA A 312 1.60 -2.48 -23.78
CA ALA A 312 2.42 -1.32 -23.48
C ALA A 312 3.87 -1.54 -23.96
N LYS A 313 4.59 -0.47 -24.24
CA LYS A 313 6.00 -0.56 -24.62
C LYS A 313 6.85 -1.08 -23.46
N PRO A 314 7.91 -1.87 -23.70
CA PRO A 314 8.77 -2.37 -22.63
C PRO A 314 9.41 -1.28 -21.77
N ASP A 315 9.71 -0.12 -22.36
CA ASP A 315 10.26 1.06 -21.69
C ASP A 315 9.22 1.88 -20.88
N SER A 316 7.96 1.45 -20.89
CA SER A 316 6.90 2.05 -20.04
C SER A 316 7.02 1.66 -18.57
N ILE A 317 7.85 0.68 -18.22
CA ILE A 317 7.99 0.22 -16.83
C ILE A 317 9.27 0.81 -16.23
N LEU A 318 9.08 1.69 -15.24
CA LEU A 318 10.16 2.22 -14.42
C LEU A 318 10.36 1.35 -13.20
N ASN A 319 11.62 1.23 -12.74
CA ASN A 319 11.98 0.55 -11.50
C ASN A 319 11.32 -0.85 -11.37
N GLY A 320 11.21 -1.57 -12.51
CA GLY A 320 10.43 -2.81 -12.65
C GLY A 320 11.10 -4.07 -12.09
N VAL A 321 12.28 -3.97 -11.47
CA VAL A 321 12.96 -5.09 -10.82
C VAL A 321 12.79 -4.97 -9.32
N PRO A 322 12.10 -5.92 -8.65
CA PRO A 322 12.01 -5.94 -7.19
C PRO A 322 13.39 -6.06 -6.53
N LEU A 323 13.67 -5.20 -5.56
CA LEU A 323 14.91 -5.19 -4.78
C LEU A 323 14.60 -5.26 -3.29
N GLU A 324 15.48 -5.92 -2.52
CA GLU A 324 15.27 -6.13 -1.07
C GLU A 324 15.24 -4.83 -0.26
N ASP A 325 15.81 -3.75 -0.78
CA ASP A 325 15.88 -2.42 -0.19
C ASP A 325 15.11 -1.36 -1.00
N PHE A 326 14.33 -1.80 -2.01
CA PHE A 326 13.60 -0.93 -2.92
C PHE A 326 14.50 0.11 -3.64
N GLY A 327 15.74 -0.30 -3.99
CA GLY A 327 16.72 0.57 -4.62
C GLY A 327 17.15 1.74 -3.72
N HIS A 328 17.24 1.52 -2.42
CA HIS A 328 17.46 2.54 -1.37
C HIS A 328 16.36 3.60 -1.31
N GLY A 329 15.19 3.29 -1.87
CA GLY A 329 14.03 4.19 -1.95
C GLY A 329 13.05 4.04 -0.78
N HIS A 330 12.05 4.93 -0.79
CA HIS A 330 10.86 4.83 0.06
C HIS A 330 9.69 4.46 -0.87
N PRO A 331 9.21 3.22 -0.87
CA PRO A 331 8.24 2.75 -1.85
C PRO A 331 6.81 3.17 -1.47
N ASP A 332 6.56 4.48 -1.36
CA ASP A 332 5.25 5.10 -1.11
C ASP A 332 4.84 5.96 -2.30
N PRO A 333 3.77 5.61 -3.04
CA PRO A 333 3.40 6.22 -4.30
C PRO A 333 2.71 7.58 -4.09
N ASN A 334 3.50 8.59 -3.74
CA ASN A 334 3.04 9.97 -3.58
C ASN A 334 4.02 10.96 -4.26
N LEU A 335 3.64 12.23 -4.32
CA LEU A 335 4.42 13.26 -5.00
C LEU A 335 5.81 13.49 -4.37
N THR A 336 6.00 13.09 -3.11
CA THR A 336 7.26 13.27 -2.38
C THR A 336 8.25 12.15 -2.69
N TYR A 337 7.80 10.91 -2.79
CA TYR A 337 8.68 9.74 -2.89
C TYR A 337 8.78 9.17 -4.31
N ALA A 338 7.75 9.23 -5.14
CA ALA A 338 7.80 8.81 -6.54
C ALA A 338 8.38 9.90 -7.47
N ARG A 339 9.56 10.43 -7.10
CA ARG A 339 10.17 11.62 -7.72
C ARG A 339 10.47 11.46 -9.20
N ASP A 340 10.96 10.30 -9.60
CA ASP A 340 11.33 10.03 -10.99
C ASP A 340 10.10 10.06 -11.89
N LEU A 341 9.02 9.38 -11.46
CA LEU A 341 7.76 9.42 -12.18
C LEU A 341 7.18 10.83 -12.23
N VAL A 342 7.18 11.56 -11.11
CA VAL A 342 6.69 12.96 -11.05
C VAL A 342 7.48 13.85 -12.01
N ALA A 343 8.80 13.75 -12.01
CA ALA A 343 9.66 14.52 -12.91
C ALA A 343 9.34 14.24 -14.39
N ILE A 344 9.11 12.97 -14.75
CA ILE A 344 8.72 12.55 -16.10
C ILE A 344 7.34 13.10 -16.46
N MET A 345 6.34 12.95 -15.59
CA MET A 345 4.96 13.34 -15.87
C MET A 345 4.75 14.86 -15.96
N TYR A 346 5.54 15.64 -15.21
CA TYR A 346 5.50 17.11 -15.24
C TYR A 346 6.48 17.72 -16.23
N GLY A 347 7.29 16.89 -16.91
CA GLY A 347 8.16 17.35 -17.98
C GLY A 347 7.39 17.85 -19.21
N GLU A 348 8.03 18.66 -20.04
CA GLU A 348 7.43 19.26 -21.26
C GLU A 348 6.80 18.18 -22.19
N ASN A 349 7.51 17.06 -22.34
CA ASN A 349 7.08 15.90 -23.12
C ASN A 349 6.53 14.76 -22.24
N GLY A 350 5.87 15.08 -21.12
CA GLY A 350 5.32 14.09 -20.20
C GLY A 350 4.36 13.11 -20.90
N PRO A 351 4.31 11.84 -20.45
CA PRO A 351 3.34 10.84 -20.92
C PRO A 351 1.90 11.26 -20.64
N ASP A 352 0.93 10.58 -21.30
CA ASP A 352 -0.50 10.86 -21.14
C ASP A 352 -1.04 10.25 -19.84
N PHE A 353 -0.45 9.15 -19.39
CA PHE A 353 -0.85 8.42 -18.18
C PHE A 353 0.38 7.92 -17.43
N GLY A 354 0.45 8.24 -16.15
CA GLY A 354 1.45 7.73 -15.22
C GLY A 354 0.79 7.09 -14.00
N ALA A 355 1.41 6.03 -13.48
CA ALA A 355 0.98 5.41 -12.23
C ALA A 355 2.17 4.86 -11.45
N ALA A 356 2.01 4.72 -10.13
CA ALA A 356 2.97 4.05 -9.26
C ALA A 356 2.24 3.19 -8.23
N SER A 357 2.95 2.19 -7.67
CA SER A 357 2.45 1.34 -6.60
C SER A 357 3.47 1.17 -5.49
N ASP A 358 3.01 0.85 -4.25
CA ASP A 358 3.87 0.77 -3.07
C ASP A 358 4.58 -0.58 -2.90
N GLY A 359 5.28 -0.71 -1.75
CA GLY A 359 6.13 -1.85 -1.42
C GLY A 359 5.46 -3.20 -1.58
N ASP A 360 4.23 -3.38 -1.09
CA ASP A 360 3.46 -4.63 -1.17
C ASP A 360 2.33 -4.63 -2.21
N GLY A 361 2.24 -3.57 -3.01
CA GLY A 361 1.35 -3.50 -4.17
C GLY A 361 -0.10 -3.18 -3.83
N ASP A 362 -0.40 -2.71 -2.62
CA ASP A 362 -1.76 -2.45 -2.17
C ASP A 362 -2.21 -0.98 -2.38
N ARG A 363 -1.28 -0.05 -2.70
CA ARG A 363 -1.56 1.36 -2.98
C ARG A 363 -1.29 1.72 -4.43
N ASN A 364 -1.85 2.87 -4.84
CA ASN A 364 -1.67 3.40 -6.19
C ASN A 364 -1.60 4.91 -6.19
N MET A 365 -0.82 5.49 -7.11
CA MET A 365 -0.88 6.90 -7.48
C MET A 365 -1.20 7.00 -8.97
N ILE A 366 -2.10 7.92 -9.34
CA ILE A 366 -2.49 8.17 -10.73
C ILE A 366 -2.11 9.59 -11.11
N LEU A 367 -1.44 9.72 -12.26
CA LEU A 367 -1.02 10.99 -12.85
C LEU A 367 -1.50 11.09 -14.31
N GLY A 368 -1.96 12.26 -14.70
CA GLY A 368 -2.01 12.68 -16.10
C GLY A 368 -0.79 13.54 -16.43
N LYS A 369 -0.63 13.93 -17.68
CA LYS A 369 0.43 14.87 -18.09
C LYS A 369 0.31 16.19 -17.31
N GLY A 370 1.29 16.46 -16.44
CA GLY A 370 1.31 17.64 -15.58
C GLY A 370 0.14 17.73 -14.60
N PHE A 371 -0.47 16.60 -14.24
CA PHE A 371 -1.70 16.58 -13.43
C PHE A 371 -1.69 15.44 -12.42
N PHE A 372 -1.96 15.75 -11.16
CA PHE A 372 -2.10 14.79 -10.08
C PHE A 372 -3.57 14.51 -9.75
N VAL A 373 -3.92 13.24 -9.64
CA VAL A 373 -5.25 12.81 -9.18
C VAL A 373 -5.17 12.50 -7.69
N THR A 374 -5.92 13.23 -6.87
CA THR A 374 -5.97 12.91 -5.43
C THR A 374 -6.58 11.53 -5.21
N PRO A 375 -6.13 10.76 -4.21
CA PRO A 375 -6.72 9.43 -3.94
C PRO A 375 -8.22 9.50 -3.64
N SER A 376 -8.69 10.57 -3.02
CA SER A 376 -10.12 10.78 -2.78
C SER A 376 -10.93 10.97 -4.06
N ASP A 377 -10.44 11.77 -5.02
CA ASP A 377 -11.06 11.90 -6.34
C ASP A 377 -10.94 10.60 -7.13
N SER A 378 -9.80 9.91 -7.03
CA SER A 378 -9.56 8.65 -7.74
C SER A 378 -10.65 7.61 -7.45
N VAL A 379 -10.92 7.32 -6.18
CA VAL A 379 -11.98 6.34 -5.81
C VAL A 379 -13.37 6.80 -6.25
N ALA A 380 -13.66 8.10 -6.16
CA ALA A 380 -14.94 8.65 -6.59
C ALA A 380 -15.13 8.54 -8.11
N ILE A 381 -14.08 8.81 -8.90
CA ILE A 381 -14.10 8.70 -10.36
C ILE A 381 -14.23 7.25 -10.79
N ILE A 382 -13.49 6.31 -10.16
CA ILE A 382 -13.63 4.87 -10.41
C ILE A 382 -15.07 4.46 -10.17
N ALA A 383 -15.65 4.79 -9.01
CA ALA A 383 -17.02 4.43 -8.67
C ALA A 383 -18.05 5.00 -9.65
N ALA A 384 -17.89 6.27 -10.06
CA ALA A 384 -18.81 6.95 -10.99
C ALA A 384 -18.79 6.35 -12.41
N ASN A 385 -17.67 5.75 -12.83
CA ASN A 385 -17.50 5.16 -14.16
C ASN A 385 -17.51 3.63 -14.15
N ALA A 386 -17.59 2.98 -12.99
CA ALA A 386 -17.42 1.53 -12.83
C ALA A 386 -18.40 0.75 -13.74
N GLN A 387 -19.68 1.09 -13.73
CA GLN A 387 -20.71 0.37 -14.49
C GLN A 387 -20.50 0.43 -16.00
N GLU A 388 -20.01 1.58 -16.52
CA GLU A 388 -19.82 1.78 -17.95
C GLU A 388 -18.50 1.22 -18.46
N ALA A 389 -17.43 1.34 -17.66
CA ALA A 389 -16.06 1.11 -18.12
C ALA A 389 -15.46 -0.24 -17.67
N ILE A 390 -16.05 -0.90 -16.67
CA ILE A 390 -15.48 -2.13 -16.08
C ILE A 390 -16.50 -3.26 -16.14
N PRO A 391 -16.29 -4.30 -16.95
CA PRO A 391 -17.24 -5.41 -17.15
C PRO A 391 -17.73 -6.07 -15.86
N TYR A 392 -16.86 -6.19 -14.85
CA TYR A 392 -17.20 -6.74 -13.54
C TYR A 392 -18.38 -6.00 -12.88
N PHE A 393 -18.52 -4.70 -13.11
CA PHE A 393 -19.60 -3.86 -12.57
C PHE A 393 -20.75 -3.60 -13.54
N LYS A 394 -20.90 -4.40 -14.59
CA LYS A 394 -21.97 -4.21 -15.60
C LYS A 394 -23.38 -4.11 -15.00
N SER A 395 -23.63 -4.81 -13.90
CA SER A 395 -24.91 -4.77 -13.17
C SER A 395 -25.03 -3.59 -12.18
N GLY A 396 -24.02 -2.73 -12.13
CA GLY A 396 -23.86 -1.64 -11.16
C GLY A 396 -23.18 -2.10 -9.86
N PRO A 397 -22.50 -1.18 -9.15
CA PRO A 397 -21.97 -1.42 -7.81
C PRO A 397 -23.10 -1.66 -6.80
N LYS A 398 -22.88 -2.53 -5.81
CA LYS A 398 -23.84 -2.83 -4.73
C LYS A 398 -23.92 -1.72 -3.69
N GLY A 399 -22.81 -1.05 -3.46
CA GLY A 399 -22.63 0.04 -2.51
C GLY A 399 -21.21 0.60 -2.58
N LEU A 400 -21.03 1.78 -1.97
CA LEU A 400 -19.77 2.50 -1.93
C LEU A 400 -19.35 2.76 -0.48
N ALA A 401 -18.03 2.78 -0.20
CA ALA A 401 -17.53 3.12 1.12
C ALA A 401 -16.20 3.87 1.05
N ARG A 402 -15.98 4.75 2.01
CA ARG A 402 -14.68 5.39 2.23
C ARG A 402 -14.28 5.36 3.70
N SER A 403 -12.98 5.48 3.96
CA SER A 403 -12.54 5.76 5.32
C SER A 403 -12.98 7.16 5.76
N MET A 404 -13.18 7.35 7.04
CA MET A 404 -13.68 8.61 7.63
C MET A 404 -12.83 9.83 7.21
N PRO A 405 -11.48 9.77 7.18
CA PRO A 405 -10.67 10.92 6.78
C PRO A 405 -10.63 11.19 5.26
N THR A 406 -11.05 10.24 4.42
CA THR A 406 -11.16 10.42 2.97
C THR A 406 -12.21 11.47 2.65
N SER A 407 -12.03 12.26 1.58
CA SER A 407 -12.98 13.34 1.24
C SER A 407 -14.37 12.83 0.88
N GLY A 408 -15.37 13.71 1.00
CA GLY A 408 -16.77 13.45 0.65
C GLY A 408 -17.05 13.36 -0.85
N ALA A 409 -16.03 13.30 -1.71
CA ALA A 409 -16.24 13.16 -3.15
C ALA A 409 -17.02 11.89 -3.51
N LEU A 410 -16.71 10.76 -2.84
CA LEU A 410 -17.41 9.50 -3.05
C LEU A 410 -18.86 9.52 -2.54
N ASP A 411 -19.14 10.27 -1.46
CA ASP A 411 -20.50 10.45 -0.91
C ASP A 411 -21.44 11.03 -1.96
N ARG A 412 -20.97 12.02 -2.73
CA ARG A 412 -21.72 12.69 -3.79
C ARG A 412 -22.02 11.76 -4.96
N VAL A 413 -21.08 10.86 -5.27
CA VAL A 413 -21.31 9.81 -6.27
C VAL A 413 -22.40 8.86 -5.80
N ALA A 414 -22.31 8.38 -4.55
CA ALA A 414 -23.30 7.49 -3.97
C ALA A 414 -24.70 8.11 -3.94
N GLU A 415 -24.81 9.38 -3.53
CA GLU A 415 -26.06 10.14 -3.53
C GLU A 415 -26.67 10.24 -4.94
N LYS A 416 -25.86 10.66 -5.93
CA LYS A 416 -26.33 10.83 -7.31
C LYS A 416 -26.72 9.51 -7.96
N LEU A 417 -25.99 8.44 -7.70
CA LEU A 417 -26.28 7.09 -8.19
C LEU A 417 -27.32 6.34 -7.35
N LYS A 418 -27.76 6.92 -6.22
CA LYS A 418 -28.70 6.32 -5.25
C LYS A 418 -28.21 4.97 -4.74
N LEU A 419 -26.92 4.86 -4.46
CA LEU A 419 -26.28 3.66 -3.92
C LEU A 419 -26.16 3.73 -2.40
N PRO A 420 -26.22 2.60 -1.69
CA PRO A 420 -25.81 2.53 -0.29
C PRO A 420 -24.40 3.07 -0.10
N PHE A 421 -24.22 3.84 0.98
CA PHE A 421 -22.94 4.47 1.30
C PHE A 421 -22.57 4.22 2.76
N PHE A 422 -21.26 3.99 2.99
CA PHE A 422 -20.72 3.70 4.32
C PHE A 422 -19.46 4.54 4.59
N GLU A 423 -19.48 5.30 5.69
CA GLU A 423 -18.28 5.95 6.25
C GLU A 423 -17.73 5.04 7.35
N VAL A 424 -16.52 4.53 7.19
CA VAL A 424 -15.90 3.56 8.11
C VAL A 424 -14.59 4.10 8.70
N PRO A 425 -14.08 3.54 9.80
CA PRO A 425 -12.74 3.87 10.30
C PRO A 425 -11.65 3.56 9.26
N THR A 426 -10.44 4.07 9.47
CA THR A 426 -9.27 3.63 8.70
C THR A 426 -8.95 2.18 9.03
N GLY A 427 -8.75 1.37 8.00
CA GLY A 427 -8.43 -0.06 8.12
C GLY A 427 -9.32 -0.92 7.23
N TRP A 428 -8.67 -1.78 6.43
CA TRP A 428 -9.35 -2.50 5.35
C TRP A 428 -10.36 -3.56 5.84
N LYS A 429 -10.25 -4.04 7.09
CA LYS A 429 -11.18 -4.99 7.70
C LYS A 429 -12.65 -4.52 7.68
N PHE A 430 -12.88 -3.22 7.87
CA PHE A 430 -14.25 -2.67 7.86
C PHE A 430 -14.89 -2.74 6.48
N PHE A 431 -14.08 -2.53 5.42
CA PHE A 431 -14.54 -2.75 4.06
C PHE A 431 -14.77 -4.24 3.78
N GLY A 432 -13.87 -5.12 4.24
CA GLY A 432 -13.99 -6.57 4.09
C GLY A 432 -15.30 -7.11 4.67
N ASN A 433 -15.69 -6.69 5.87
CA ASN A 433 -16.96 -7.06 6.50
C ASN A 433 -18.17 -6.69 5.62
N LEU A 434 -18.19 -5.45 5.11
CA LEU A 434 -19.26 -4.98 4.22
C LEU A 434 -19.29 -5.75 2.88
N MET A 435 -18.11 -6.10 2.34
CA MET A 435 -17.99 -6.90 1.11
C MET A 435 -18.52 -8.33 1.33
N ASP A 436 -18.16 -8.98 2.45
CA ASP A 436 -18.62 -10.32 2.78
C ASP A 436 -20.14 -10.37 3.05
N ALA A 437 -20.69 -9.27 3.59
CA ALA A 437 -22.13 -9.10 3.73
C ALA A 437 -22.86 -8.74 2.41
N GLY A 438 -22.15 -8.64 1.28
CA GLY A 438 -22.71 -8.30 -0.03
C GLY A 438 -23.24 -6.87 -0.16
N LYS A 439 -22.79 -5.95 0.72
CA LYS A 439 -23.25 -4.56 0.80
C LYS A 439 -22.36 -3.57 0.07
N LEU A 440 -21.12 -3.94 -0.27
CA LEU A 440 -20.08 -3.06 -0.77
C LEU A 440 -19.45 -3.61 -2.04
N SER A 441 -19.22 -2.74 -3.03
CA SER A 441 -18.46 -3.09 -4.24
C SER A 441 -17.19 -2.28 -4.41
N VAL A 442 -17.21 -0.95 -4.24
CA VAL A 442 -16.03 -0.09 -4.46
C VAL A 442 -15.76 0.73 -3.21
N CYS A 443 -14.51 0.77 -2.80
CA CYS A 443 -14.07 1.55 -1.63
C CYS A 443 -12.65 2.09 -1.77
N GLY A 444 -12.32 3.06 -0.91
CA GLY A 444 -10.97 3.62 -0.89
C GLY A 444 -10.67 4.47 0.33
N GLU A 445 -9.38 4.77 0.44
CA GLU A 445 -8.80 5.59 1.51
C GLU A 445 -7.96 6.72 0.90
N GLU A 446 -7.88 7.85 1.61
CA GLU A 446 -7.01 8.98 1.25
C GLU A 446 -5.52 8.64 1.24
N SER A 447 -5.17 7.50 1.80
CA SER A 447 -3.81 6.96 1.88
C SER A 447 -3.39 6.17 0.63
N PHE A 448 -4.00 6.45 -0.51
CA PHE A 448 -3.74 5.80 -1.81
C PHE A 448 -4.21 4.34 -1.91
N GLY A 449 -4.97 3.83 -0.95
CA GLY A 449 -5.59 2.51 -0.99
C GLY A 449 -6.95 2.55 -1.67
N THR A 450 -7.14 1.77 -2.74
CA THR A 450 -8.41 1.65 -3.46
C THR A 450 -8.63 0.17 -3.81
N GLY A 451 -9.88 -0.26 -3.86
CA GLY A 451 -10.19 -1.64 -4.25
C GLY A 451 -11.68 -1.89 -4.39
N SER A 452 -12.01 -3.15 -4.63
CA SER A 452 -13.38 -3.61 -4.78
C SER A 452 -13.58 -5.01 -4.19
N ASP A 453 -14.82 -5.51 -4.27
CA ASP A 453 -15.20 -6.83 -3.76
C ASP A 453 -14.64 -8.02 -4.58
N HIS A 454 -13.78 -7.78 -5.58
CA HIS A 454 -13.05 -8.82 -6.30
C HIS A 454 -12.08 -9.59 -5.40
N ILE A 455 -11.47 -8.91 -4.43
CA ILE A 455 -10.67 -9.47 -3.33
C ILE A 455 -11.08 -8.85 -1.99
N ARG A 456 -10.27 -9.02 -0.92
CA ARG A 456 -10.54 -8.46 0.42
C ARG A 456 -9.39 -7.60 0.95
N GLU A 457 -8.54 -7.12 0.05
CA GLU A 457 -7.45 -6.17 0.32
C GLU A 457 -7.53 -5.00 -0.64
N LYS A 458 -6.79 -3.92 -0.36
CA LYS A 458 -6.49 -2.86 -1.31
C LYS A 458 -5.73 -3.43 -2.49
N ASP A 459 -5.88 -2.83 -3.67
CA ASP A 459 -5.25 -3.35 -4.87
C ASP A 459 -4.76 -2.22 -5.78
N GLY A 460 -3.44 -2.00 -5.79
CA GLY A 460 -2.82 -0.92 -6.54
C GLY A 460 -2.93 -1.13 -8.05
N ILE A 461 -2.63 -2.33 -8.54
CA ILE A 461 -2.71 -2.64 -9.97
C ILE A 461 -4.16 -2.61 -10.46
N TRP A 462 -5.11 -3.13 -9.66
CA TRP A 462 -6.54 -3.04 -9.99
C TRP A 462 -6.97 -1.57 -10.20
N ALA A 463 -6.55 -0.66 -9.32
CA ALA A 463 -6.88 0.76 -9.45
C ALA A 463 -6.29 1.39 -10.72
N VAL A 464 -5.06 1.02 -11.09
CA VAL A 464 -4.42 1.44 -12.35
C VAL A 464 -5.21 0.90 -13.56
N LEU A 465 -5.59 -0.38 -13.54
CA LEU A 465 -6.41 -1.01 -14.59
C LEU A 465 -7.81 -0.36 -14.67
N ALA A 466 -8.42 -0.01 -13.55
CA ALA A 466 -9.70 0.71 -13.51
C ALA A 466 -9.59 2.09 -14.20
N TRP A 467 -8.55 2.85 -13.92
CA TRP A 467 -8.29 4.11 -14.62
C TRP A 467 -8.00 3.93 -16.10
N LEU A 468 -7.18 2.93 -16.46
CA LEU A 468 -6.93 2.61 -17.88
C LEU A 468 -8.22 2.20 -18.61
N SER A 469 -9.11 1.43 -17.95
CA SER A 469 -10.43 1.08 -18.49
C SER A 469 -11.29 2.33 -18.74
N ILE A 470 -11.30 3.28 -17.80
CA ILE A 470 -12.07 4.54 -17.94
C ILE A 470 -11.51 5.34 -19.11
N VAL A 471 -10.20 5.55 -19.18
CA VAL A 471 -9.56 6.30 -20.26
C VAL A 471 -9.76 5.60 -21.62
N ALA A 472 -9.61 4.27 -21.67
CA ALA A 472 -9.86 3.49 -22.87
C ALA A 472 -11.32 3.59 -23.33
N HIS A 473 -12.27 3.46 -22.40
CA HIS A 473 -13.70 3.58 -22.70
C HIS A 473 -14.05 4.96 -23.26
N ARG A 474 -13.49 6.04 -22.69
CA ARG A 474 -13.70 7.42 -23.16
C ARG A 474 -13.08 7.70 -24.53
N ASN A 475 -12.09 6.90 -24.94
CA ASN A 475 -11.36 7.05 -26.20
C ASN A 475 -11.66 5.96 -27.25
N LYS A 476 -12.57 5.01 -26.97
CA LYS A 476 -12.81 3.83 -27.83
C LYS A 476 -13.17 4.18 -29.29
N ASP A 477 -13.85 5.30 -29.51
CA ASP A 477 -14.30 5.73 -30.83
C ASP A 477 -13.35 6.77 -31.48
N LYS A 478 -12.22 7.12 -30.80
CA LYS A 478 -11.23 8.08 -31.30
C LYS A 478 -10.31 7.43 -32.34
N LYS A 479 -10.20 8.08 -33.51
CA LYS A 479 -9.30 7.68 -34.59
C LYS A 479 -7.87 8.18 -34.33
N PRO A 480 -6.85 7.62 -34.97
CA PRO A 480 -5.50 8.18 -34.97
C PRO A 480 -5.52 9.64 -35.43
N GLY A 481 -4.91 10.56 -34.62
CA GLY A 481 -4.90 11.99 -34.88
C GLY A 481 -6.03 12.77 -34.21
N ASP A 482 -7.09 12.13 -33.69
CA ASP A 482 -8.08 12.79 -32.87
C ASP A 482 -7.50 13.17 -31.51
N LYS A 483 -7.89 14.33 -30.96
CA LYS A 483 -7.53 14.68 -29.61
C LYS A 483 -8.10 13.66 -28.63
N LEU A 484 -7.24 13.00 -27.87
CA LEU A 484 -7.63 12.07 -26.83
C LEU A 484 -8.17 12.78 -25.59
N ILE A 485 -9.13 12.14 -24.94
CA ILE A 485 -9.61 12.51 -23.60
C ILE A 485 -8.54 12.08 -22.61
N SER A 486 -7.94 13.06 -21.93
CA SER A 486 -6.86 12.85 -20.98
C SER A 486 -7.38 12.50 -19.57
N VAL A 487 -6.47 12.09 -18.69
CA VAL A 487 -6.76 11.90 -17.25
C VAL A 487 -7.34 13.18 -16.63
N SER A 488 -6.76 14.34 -16.95
CA SER A 488 -7.26 15.62 -16.43
C SER A 488 -8.65 15.97 -16.97
N ASP A 489 -8.96 15.64 -18.23
CA ASP A 489 -10.30 15.86 -18.78
C ASP A 489 -11.36 14.99 -18.06
N VAL A 490 -10.99 13.74 -17.71
CA VAL A 490 -11.87 12.84 -16.93
C VAL A 490 -12.14 13.44 -15.54
N VAL A 491 -11.10 13.92 -14.85
CA VAL A 491 -11.24 14.53 -13.51
C VAL A 491 -12.08 15.80 -13.58
N LYS A 492 -11.84 16.70 -14.54
CA LYS A 492 -12.59 17.95 -14.71
C LYS A 492 -14.06 17.69 -15.04
N ALA A 493 -14.36 16.71 -15.88
CA ALA A 493 -15.74 16.29 -16.17
C ALA A 493 -16.43 15.72 -14.92
N HIS A 494 -15.69 15.00 -14.07
CA HIS A 494 -16.20 14.55 -12.79
C HIS A 494 -16.54 15.71 -11.87
N TRP A 495 -15.63 16.68 -11.69
CA TRP A 495 -15.88 17.88 -10.88
C TRP A 495 -17.07 18.70 -11.40
N ALA A 496 -17.18 18.87 -12.72
CA ALA A 496 -18.32 19.55 -13.32
C ALA A 496 -19.66 18.84 -13.03
N THR A 497 -19.63 17.53 -12.81
CA THR A 497 -20.82 16.70 -12.57
C THR A 497 -21.21 16.60 -11.09
N TYR A 498 -20.22 16.53 -10.20
CA TYR A 498 -20.40 16.23 -8.77
C TYR A 498 -19.97 17.38 -7.84
N GLY A 499 -19.35 18.42 -8.37
CA GLY A 499 -18.62 19.44 -7.60
C GLY A 499 -17.20 18.99 -7.27
N ARG A 500 -16.34 19.92 -6.87
CA ARG A 500 -14.96 19.63 -6.45
C ARG A 500 -14.86 19.64 -4.93
N ASN A 501 -14.31 18.56 -4.36
CA ASN A 501 -13.85 18.55 -2.99
C ASN A 501 -12.37 18.91 -2.98
N PHE A 502 -12.03 20.15 -2.66
CA PHE A 502 -10.65 20.48 -2.33
C PHE A 502 -10.26 19.72 -1.09
N PHE A 503 -9.15 19.01 -1.16
CA PHE A 503 -8.70 18.14 -0.09
C PHE A 503 -7.18 18.18 0.03
N SER A 504 -6.68 18.15 1.26
CA SER A 504 -5.26 17.98 1.54
C SER A 504 -5.07 17.29 2.89
N ARG A 505 -4.03 16.46 2.98
CA ARG A 505 -3.56 15.83 4.20
C ARG A 505 -2.18 16.37 4.56
N TYR A 506 -2.01 16.75 5.80
CA TYR A 506 -0.77 17.21 6.38
C TYR A 506 -0.29 16.18 7.41
N ASP A 507 0.84 15.55 7.14
CA ASP A 507 1.47 14.59 8.05
C ASP A 507 2.64 15.25 8.77
N TYR A 508 2.61 15.20 10.10
CA TYR A 508 3.70 15.63 10.98
C TYR A 508 4.27 14.37 11.63
N GLU A 509 5.32 13.83 11.02
CA GLU A 509 5.94 12.57 11.44
C GLU A 509 6.94 12.79 12.58
N GLU A 510 7.28 11.71 13.30
CA GLU A 510 8.26 11.71 14.39
C GLU A 510 7.97 12.77 15.48
N CYS A 511 6.70 13.03 15.76
CA CYS A 511 6.31 13.85 16.90
C CYS A 511 6.56 13.09 18.20
N GLU A 512 6.91 13.83 19.26
CA GLU A 512 6.95 13.26 20.60
C GLU A 512 5.56 12.76 20.98
N SER A 513 5.46 11.49 21.38
CA SER A 513 4.16 10.83 21.64
C SER A 513 3.37 11.52 22.75
N GLU A 514 4.03 12.05 23.78
CA GLU A 514 3.38 12.75 24.89
C GLU A 514 2.73 14.05 24.41
N GLY A 515 3.45 14.88 23.66
CA GLY A 515 2.93 16.12 23.08
C GLY A 515 1.75 15.87 22.13
N ALA A 516 1.89 14.89 21.25
CA ALA A 516 0.85 14.51 20.31
C ALA A 516 -0.43 14.01 21.03
N ASN A 517 -0.29 13.20 22.07
CA ASN A 517 -1.43 12.75 22.88
C ASN A 517 -2.10 13.89 23.65
N LYS A 518 -1.31 14.85 24.22
CA LYS A 518 -1.84 16.04 24.87
C LYS A 518 -2.66 16.91 23.90
N MET A 519 -2.18 17.05 22.66
CA MET A 519 -2.91 17.76 21.60
C MET A 519 -4.29 17.12 21.33
N ILE A 520 -4.33 15.81 21.15
CA ILE A 520 -5.60 15.10 20.92
C ILE A 520 -6.52 15.19 22.14
N GLY A 521 -5.97 15.10 23.36
CA GLY A 521 -6.72 15.32 24.60
C GLY A 521 -7.36 16.72 24.64
N TYR A 522 -6.59 17.74 24.33
CA TYR A 522 -7.08 19.12 24.22
C TYR A 522 -8.21 19.26 23.16
N LEU A 523 -8.06 18.62 22.00
CA LEU A 523 -9.09 18.65 20.96
C LEU A 523 -10.38 17.95 21.39
N ARG A 524 -10.29 16.82 22.12
CA ARG A 524 -11.45 16.13 22.71
C ARG A 524 -12.18 17.01 23.73
N ASP A 525 -11.43 17.71 24.57
CA ASP A 525 -11.99 18.68 25.53
C ASP A 525 -12.68 19.85 24.81
N LEU A 526 -12.12 20.30 23.70
CA LEU A 526 -12.71 21.34 22.87
C LEU A 526 -14.03 20.86 22.25
N VAL A 527 -14.05 19.65 21.67
CA VAL A 527 -15.26 19.01 21.12
C VAL A 527 -16.37 18.95 22.17
N SER A 528 -16.06 18.55 23.41
CA SER A 528 -17.06 18.43 24.48
C SER A 528 -17.72 19.77 24.86
N LYS A 529 -17.08 20.88 24.54
CA LYS A 529 -17.54 22.25 24.80
C LYS A 529 -18.18 22.92 23.61
N SER A 530 -17.96 22.38 22.40
CA SER A 530 -18.45 22.93 21.14
C SER A 530 -19.92 22.60 20.89
N LYS A 531 -20.65 23.52 20.28
CA LYS A 531 -22.08 23.37 19.95
C LYS A 531 -22.33 23.74 18.49
N ALA A 532 -23.35 23.14 17.89
CA ALA A 532 -23.82 23.55 16.59
C ALA A 532 -24.14 25.07 16.58
N GLY A 533 -23.66 25.78 15.58
CA GLY A 533 -23.76 27.23 15.46
C GLY A 533 -22.57 28.02 15.99
N ASP A 534 -21.63 27.39 16.70
CA ASP A 534 -20.39 28.06 17.14
C ASP A 534 -19.57 28.52 15.92
N LYS A 535 -18.94 29.68 16.07
CA LYS A 535 -18.13 30.28 15.00
C LYS A 535 -16.65 29.98 15.19
N TYR A 536 -16.03 29.43 14.18
CA TYR A 536 -14.60 29.21 14.05
C TYR A 536 -14.07 30.05 12.89
N GLY A 537 -13.62 31.28 13.15
CA GLY A 537 -13.30 32.25 12.11
C GLY A 537 -14.54 32.54 11.26
N ASN A 538 -14.46 32.28 9.95
CA ASN A 538 -15.57 32.45 9.00
C ASN A 538 -16.49 31.22 8.89
N TYR A 539 -16.15 30.12 9.56
CA TYR A 539 -16.87 28.86 9.48
C TYR A 539 -17.86 28.72 10.65
N VAL A 540 -19.03 28.18 10.37
CA VAL A 540 -20.08 27.89 11.36
C VAL A 540 -20.13 26.40 11.59
N LEU A 541 -19.91 25.97 12.84
CA LEU A 541 -19.88 24.56 13.20
C LEU A 541 -21.27 23.93 13.00
N GLN A 542 -21.32 22.82 12.27
CA GLN A 542 -22.47 21.95 12.19
C GLN A 542 -22.47 20.94 13.35
N PHE A 543 -21.36 20.25 13.54
CA PHE A 543 -21.08 19.39 14.70
C PHE A 543 -19.57 19.16 14.86
N ALA A 544 -19.18 18.76 16.06
CA ALA A 544 -17.84 18.23 16.33
C ALA A 544 -17.96 16.95 17.15
N ASP A 545 -17.14 15.94 16.85
CA ASP A 545 -17.15 14.67 17.54
C ASP A 545 -15.75 14.00 17.58
N ASP A 546 -15.63 12.96 18.42
CA ASP A 546 -14.56 11.97 18.30
C ASP A 546 -15.17 10.73 17.66
N PHE A 547 -14.89 10.52 16.38
CA PHE A 547 -15.57 9.54 15.54
C PHE A 547 -15.55 8.13 16.14
N ALA A 548 -16.72 7.55 16.25
CA ALA A 548 -16.94 6.17 16.64
C ALA A 548 -17.79 5.46 15.58
N TYR A 549 -17.53 4.19 15.38
CA TYR A 549 -18.20 3.37 14.37
C TYR A 549 -18.68 2.07 15.00
N THR A 550 -19.93 1.74 14.74
CA THR A 550 -20.49 0.41 15.03
C THR A 550 -20.64 -0.34 13.71
N ASP A 551 -19.94 -1.45 13.56
CA ASP A 551 -19.99 -2.24 12.34
C ASP A 551 -21.39 -2.86 12.15
N PRO A 552 -22.08 -2.59 11.02
CA PRO A 552 -23.44 -3.07 10.79
C PRO A 552 -23.51 -4.57 10.44
N VAL A 553 -22.38 -5.28 10.40
CA VAL A 553 -22.29 -6.71 10.07
C VAL A 553 -22.09 -7.55 11.33
N ASP A 554 -21.09 -7.21 12.14
CA ASP A 554 -20.70 -7.98 13.33
C ASP A 554 -21.02 -7.27 14.67
N GLY A 555 -21.47 -6.01 14.62
CA GLY A 555 -21.79 -5.21 15.80
C GLY A 555 -20.57 -4.71 16.59
N SER A 556 -19.36 -4.96 16.11
CA SER A 556 -18.15 -4.48 16.77
C SER A 556 -18.08 -2.95 16.80
N VAL A 557 -17.51 -2.38 17.87
CA VAL A 557 -17.42 -0.93 18.07
C VAL A 557 -15.98 -0.47 18.05
N ALA A 558 -15.66 0.43 17.12
CA ALA A 558 -14.39 1.12 17.04
C ALA A 558 -14.57 2.58 17.48
N SER A 559 -14.06 2.97 18.65
CA SER A 559 -14.14 4.32 19.19
C SER A 559 -12.83 5.09 19.01
N LYS A 560 -12.89 6.42 19.22
CA LYS A 560 -11.70 7.31 19.21
C LYS A 560 -10.91 7.24 17.91
N GLN A 561 -11.61 7.19 16.79
CA GLN A 561 -11.01 7.01 15.45
C GLN A 561 -10.50 8.32 14.83
N GLY A 562 -10.80 9.46 15.43
CA GLY A 562 -10.33 10.79 15.03
C GLY A 562 -11.28 11.89 15.45
N VAL A 563 -10.72 13.04 15.79
CA VAL A 563 -11.49 14.23 16.19
C VAL A 563 -11.90 15.00 14.94
N ARG A 564 -13.20 15.27 14.77
CA ARG A 564 -13.78 15.94 13.60
C ARG A 564 -14.44 17.25 13.98
N PHE A 565 -14.23 18.27 13.13
CA PHE A 565 -15.01 19.49 13.08
C PHE A 565 -15.64 19.58 11.70
N VAL A 566 -16.96 19.57 11.64
CA VAL A 566 -17.74 19.62 10.40
C VAL A 566 -18.54 20.92 10.38
N PHE A 567 -18.43 21.69 9.31
CA PHE A 567 -19.03 23.00 9.16
C PHE A 567 -20.25 22.98 8.24
N THR A 568 -21.12 23.99 8.39
CA THR A 568 -22.40 24.07 7.67
C THR A 568 -22.27 24.25 6.16
N ASP A 569 -21.11 24.69 5.68
CA ASP A 569 -20.76 24.79 4.26
C ASP A 569 -20.22 23.48 3.66
N GLY A 570 -20.17 22.41 4.47
CA GLY A 570 -19.62 21.11 4.08
C GLY A 570 -18.10 20.99 4.26
N SER A 571 -17.41 22.05 4.73
CA SER A 571 -15.99 21.96 5.06
C SER A 571 -15.76 21.07 6.28
N ARG A 572 -14.60 20.39 6.32
CA ARG A 572 -14.22 19.51 7.43
C ARG A 572 -12.76 19.67 7.80
N ILE A 573 -12.48 19.56 9.09
CA ILE A 573 -11.13 19.40 9.64
C ILE A 573 -11.15 18.14 10.50
N ILE A 574 -10.17 17.24 10.27
CA ILE A 574 -10.05 16.00 11.02
C ILE A 574 -8.63 15.88 11.57
N PHE A 575 -8.51 15.48 12.84
CA PHE A 575 -7.23 15.25 13.51
C PHE A 575 -7.13 13.78 13.92
N ARG A 576 -6.01 13.15 13.58
CA ARG A 576 -5.73 11.76 13.96
C ARG A 576 -4.30 11.60 14.43
N LEU A 577 -4.10 10.65 15.34
CA LEU A 577 -2.78 10.08 15.60
C LEU A 577 -2.66 8.76 14.86
N SER A 578 -1.57 8.61 14.13
CA SER A 578 -1.20 7.35 13.52
C SER A 578 0.07 6.82 14.21
N GLY A 579 0.00 5.61 14.72
CA GLY A 579 1.17 4.88 15.20
C GLY A 579 1.66 3.97 14.08
N THR A 580 2.56 4.45 13.21
CA THR A 580 3.10 3.61 12.13
C THR A 580 4.28 2.75 12.55
N GLY A 581 4.63 2.71 13.83
CA GLY A 581 5.50 1.66 14.33
C GLY A 581 6.75 2.08 15.06
N SER A 582 7.87 2.34 14.42
CA SER A 582 9.18 2.25 15.06
C SER A 582 9.77 3.57 15.60
N ALA A 583 9.21 4.73 15.24
CA ALA A 583 9.75 6.02 15.64
C ALA A 583 8.64 7.07 15.82
N GLY A 584 8.35 7.44 17.08
CA GLY A 584 7.46 8.54 17.41
C GLY A 584 5.99 8.37 16.99
N ALA A 585 5.19 9.43 17.22
CA ALA A 585 3.82 9.53 16.74
C ALA A 585 3.75 10.36 15.46
N THR A 586 2.81 10.04 14.57
CA THR A 586 2.47 10.87 13.42
C THR A 586 1.14 11.56 13.68
N VAL A 587 1.15 12.89 13.73
CA VAL A 587 -0.06 13.71 13.73
C VAL A 587 -0.49 13.92 12.29
N ARG A 588 -1.75 13.60 11.99
CA ARG A 588 -2.37 13.83 10.67
C ARG A 588 -3.51 14.81 10.77
N ILE A 589 -3.48 15.82 9.92
CA ILE A 589 -4.55 16.79 9.76
C ILE A 589 -5.11 16.63 8.36
N TYR A 590 -6.41 16.41 8.26
CA TYR A 590 -7.13 16.32 7.00
C TYR A 590 -8.04 17.54 6.87
N ILE A 591 -7.99 18.18 5.74
CA ILE A 591 -8.65 19.45 5.49
C ILE A 591 -9.41 19.34 4.18
N GLU A 592 -10.69 19.64 4.24
CA GLU A 592 -11.59 19.51 3.08
C GLU A 592 -12.55 20.70 2.97
N GLN A 593 -12.72 21.17 1.74
CA GLN A 593 -13.73 22.17 1.38
C GLN A 593 -14.46 21.77 0.10
N PHE A 594 -15.78 21.77 0.14
CA PHE A 594 -16.60 21.51 -1.03
C PHE A 594 -16.84 22.80 -1.82
N GLU A 595 -16.70 22.73 -3.15
CA GLU A 595 -16.96 23.82 -4.08
C GLU A 595 -17.90 23.36 -5.19
N PRO A 596 -19.16 23.84 -5.21
CA PRO A 596 -20.12 23.52 -6.27
C PRO A 596 -19.94 24.37 -7.54
N ASP A 597 -19.27 25.52 -7.45
CA ASP A 597 -19.12 26.47 -8.56
C ASP A 597 -18.01 26.01 -9.51
N VAL A 598 -18.41 25.56 -10.70
CA VAL A 598 -17.50 25.05 -11.73
C VAL A 598 -16.41 26.07 -12.10
N SER A 599 -16.70 27.38 -12.03
CA SER A 599 -15.72 28.43 -12.36
C SER A 599 -14.53 28.48 -11.42
N LYS A 600 -14.66 27.89 -10.24
CA LYS A 600 -13.60 27.81 -9.20
C LYS A 600 -12.87 26.48 -9.17
N HIS A 601 -13.30 25.50 -9.94
CA HIS A 601 -12.70 24.15 -9.90
C HIS A 601 -11.22 24.12 -10.35
N GLU A 602 -10.77 25.11 -11.10
CA GLU A 602 -9.36 25.21 -11.55
C GLU A 602 -8.42 25.87 -10.52
N MET A 603 -8.95 26.31 -9.36
CA MET A 603 -8.11 26.91 -8.33
C MET A 603 -7.08 25.88 -7.80
N ASP A 604 -5.92 26.39 -7.43
CA ASP A 604 -4.93 25.60 -6.69
C ASP A 604 -5.50 25.17 -5.32
N ALA A 605 -5.36 23.87 -4.99
CA ALA A 605 -5.95 23.30 -3.78
C ALA A 605 -5.42 23.94 -2.49
N GLN A 606 -4.11 24.22 -2.42
CA GLN A 606 -3.51 24.85 -1.23
C GLN A 606 -4.02 26.29 -1.05
N SER A 607 -4.19 27.02 -2.14
CA SER A 607 -4.77 28.37 -2.13
C SER A 607 -6.23 28.38 -1.71
N ALA A 608 -7.03 27.44 -2.21
CA ALA A 608 -8.45 27.30 -1.86
C ALA A 608 -8.63 26.93 -0.39
N LEU A 609 -7.79 26.01 0.13
CA LEU A 609 -7.86 25.51 1.49
C LEU A 609 -7.16 26.40 2.52
N LYS A 610 -6.41 27.43 2.09
CA LYS A 610 -5.59 28.27 3.00
C LYS A 610 -6.33 28.75 4.26
N PRO A 611 -7.57 29.30 4.16
CA PRO A 611 -8.29 29.76 5.36
C PRO A 611 -8.58 28.62 6.33
N LEU A 612 -8.90 27.43 5.81
CA LEU A 612 -9.24 26.26 6.62
C LEU A 612 -7.97 25.59 7.20
N ILE A 613 -6.85 25.64 6.48
CA ILE A 613 -5.54 25.22 6.97
C ILE A 613 -5.12 26.08 8.18
N ASP A 614 -5.20 27.41 8.04
CA ASP A 614 -4.86 28.33 9.11
C ASP A 614 -5.75 28.11 10.34
N LEU A 615 -7.03 27.86 10.13
CA LEU A 615 -7.97 27.50 11.19
C LEU A 615 -7.57 26.18 11.88
N ALA A 616 -7.25 25.14 11.11
CA ALA A 616 -6.85 23.83 11.64
C ALA A 616 -5.62 23.92 12.53
N LEU A 617 -4.60 24.66 12.09
CA LEU A 617 -3.37 24.89 12.85
C LEU A 617 -3.63 25.71 14.14
N SER A 618 -4.48 26.73 14.06
CA SER A 618 -4.86 27.54 15.21
C SER A 618 -5.66 26.76 16.25
N VAL A 619 -6.67 25.99 15.80
CA VAL A 619 -7.54 25.20 16.69
C VAL A 619 -6.75 24.07 17.37
N SER A 620 -5.85 23.40 16.66
CA SER A 620 -5.08 22.28 17.23
C SER A 620 -3.96 22.69 18.15
N LYS A 621 -3.48 23.95 18.04
CA LYS A 621 -2.25 24.39 18.74
C LYS A 621 -1.08 23.43 18.50
N LEU A 622 -1.01 22.86 17.30
CA LEU A 622 -0.06 21.78 16.95
C LEU A 622 1.38 22.15 17.32
N ARG A 623 1.80 23.38 16.99
CA ARG A 623 3.15 23.87 17.31
C ARG A 623 3.42 23.85 18.82
N ASP A 624 2.46 24.30 19.62
CA ASP A 624 2.64 24.42 21.09
C ASP A 624 2.80 23.03 21.74
N PHE A 625 2.09 22.02 21.21
CA PHE A 625 2.14 20.66 21.75
C PHE A 625 3.28 19.81 21.21
N THR A 626 3.66 19.98 19.93
CA THR A 626 4.60 19.08 19.25
C THR A 626 5.93 19.72 18.88
N GLY A 627 6.04 21.04 18.95
CA GLY A 627 7.19 21.80 18.48
C GLY A 627 7.38 21.80 16.95
N ARG A 628 6.50 21.14 16.20
CA ARG A 628 6.59 21.04 14.73
C ARG A 628 5.99 22.29 14.08
N GLU A 629 6.72 22.90 13.15
CA GLU A 629 6.27 24.08 12.42
C GLU A 629 5.75 23.75 11.02
N LYS A 630 6.30 22.72 10.40
CA LYS A 630 5.98 22.33 9.02
C LYS A 630 5.63 20.85 8.96
N PRO A 631 4.69 20.46 8.10
CA PRO A 631 4.43 19.05 7.84
C PRO A 631 5.62 18.39 7.14
N THR A 632 5.79 17.09 7.38
CA THR A 632 6.79 16.25 6.70
C THR A 632 6.31 15.92 5.28
N VAL A 633 5.00 15.63 5.15
CA VAL A 633 4.36 15.29 3.88
C VAL A 633 3.06 16.08 3.74
N ILE A 634 2.81 16.58 2.53
CA ILE A 634 1.53 17.17 2.10
C ILE A 634 1.04 16.35 0.90
N THR A 635 -0.20 15.88 0.97
CA THR A 635 -0.88 15.16 -0.13
C THR A 635 -2.25 15.77 -0.43
#